data_ae8ae059f8d320c46a74dad6182e226d
#
_entry.id   ae8ae059f8d320c46a74dad6182e226d
#
_cell.length_a   1.000
_cell.length_b   1.000
_cell.length_c   1.000
_cell.angle_alpha   90.00
_cell.angle_beta   90.00
_cell.angle_gamma   90.00
#
_symmetry.space_group_name_H-M   'P 1'
#
loop_
_entity.id
_entity.type
_entity.pdbx_description
1 polymer ?
#
loop_
_entity_poly.entity_id
_entity_poly.type
_entity_poly.pdbx_seq_one_letter_code
_entity_poly.pdbx_strand_id
1 'polypeptide(L)'
;MRGAGLKNGTSPDAAPIPIHYQDFATLAARIAQSFPQVKYFVVWNELKGFWNKKTNDWNIRGYTAMYNDVYTAIKRVRPNALVGGPYAPIPPDAAPKAGTPPSTPRGAWGYLDPRTLNAIRYWLVNKAGADFLTVDGQDFPKTGPITNPLAATEMYVAVDKWLRQQTSLPIWWIESSIQPANSGWAESQAAAIRVAALVQLASSGARVGMQWQPQQGEGSVHDEGLWTATESRSGGRPTVLAHILPAVLAVLRHPVTVVASQRPGVLIASGRGGTIAVNTSAVWATVKSNGTSVSLRPGQVRVAYSRHS
;
A
#
# COMPACT_ATOMS: atom_id res chain seq x y z
N MET A 1 10.11 -24.26 15.96
CA MET A 1 9.68 -24.08 17.36
C MET A 1 8.17 -23.83 17.35
N ARG A 2 7.39 -24.72 17.95
CA ARG A 2 5.99 -24.41 18.23
C ARG A 2 6.00 -23.42 19.38
N GLY A 3 5.68 -22.14 19.09
CA GLY A 3 5.71 -21.11 20.12
C GLY A 3 4.64 -21.37 21.17
N ALA A 4 5.05 -21.72 22.38
CA ALA A 4 4.21 -21.58 23.55
C ALA A 4 3.74 -20.11 23.56
N GLY A 5 2.42 -19.87 23.43
CA GLY A 5 1.88 -18.51 23.45
C GLY A 5 1.22 -18.02 22.15
N LEU A 6 1.20 -18.83 21.10
CA LEU A 6 0.43 -18.50 19.91
C LEU A 6 -1.05 -18.84 20.11
N LYS A 7 -1.93 -17.95 19.68
CA LYS A 7 -3.39 -18.05 19.87
C LYS A 7 -4.03 -19.33 19.32
N ASN A 8 -3.45 -20.02 18.39
CA ASN A 8 -3.96 -21.31 17.85
C ASN A 8 -2.84 -22.37 17.73
N GLY A 9 -1.68 -22.12 18.27
CA GLY A 9 -0.56 -23.07 18.42
C GLY A 9 0.03 -23.69 17.15
N THR A 10 -0.55 -23.44 15.98
CA THR A 10 -0.21 -24.13 14.73
C THR A 10 -0.04 -23.24 13.51
N SER A 11 -0.51 -21.98 13.55
CA SER A 11 -0.40 -21.05 12.42
C SER A 11 0.70 -20.02 12.66
N PRO A 12 1.59 -19.75 11.71
CA PRO A 12 2.58 -18.67 11.81
C PRO A 12 1.92 -17.28 11.89
N ASP A 13 0.66 -17.16 11.47
CA ASP A 13 -0.14 -15.93 11.53
C ASP A 13 -0.90 -15.76 12.86
N ALA A 14 -0.74 -16.69 13.83
CA ALA A 14 -1.42 -16.61 15.10
C ALA A 14 -0.79 -15.54 15.98
N ALA A 15 -1.60 -14.56 16.44
CA ALA A 15 -1.15 -13.53 17.36
C ALA A 15 -0.80 -14.11 18.73
N PRO A 16 0.17 -13.51 19.46
CA PRO A 16 0.41 -13.83 20.86
C PRO A 16 -0.87 -13.70 21.69
N ILE A 17 -1.05 -14.54 22.67
CA ILE A 17 -2.11 -14.35 23.68
C ILE A 17 -1.68 -13.29 24.71
N PRO A 18 -2.62 -12.62 25.40
CA PRO A 18 -2.30 -11.45 26.25
C PRO A 18 -1.22 -11.67 27.28
N ILE A 19 -1.13 -12.87 27.88
CA ILE A 19 -0.11 -13.20 28.88
C ILE A 19 1.33 -13.14 28.30
N HIS A 20 1.49 -13.23 26.99
CA HIS A 20 2.78 -13.20 26.29
C HIS A 20 3.07 -11.89 25.55
N TYR A 21 2.27 -10.83 25.73
CA TYR A 21 2.54 -9.53 25.10
C TYR A 21 3.86 -8.94 25.59
N GLN A 22 4.18 -9.07 26.87
CA GLN A 22 5.44 -8.59 27.43
C GLN A 22 6.64 -9.42 26.93
N ASP A 23 6.47 -10.72 26.72
CA ASP A 23 7.54 -11.57 26.15
C ASP A 23 7.83 -11.11 24.71
N PHE A 24 6.80 -10.86 23.93
CA PHE A 24 6.93 -10.33 22.56
C PHE A 24 7.59 -8.94 22.54
N ALA A 25 7.18 -8.05 23.45
CA ALA A 25 7.78 -6.73 23.60
C ALA A 25 9.26 -6.80 24.00
N THR A 26 9.61 -7.73 24.90
CA THR A 26 11.01 -7.97 25.29
C THR A 26 11.84 -8.46 24.10
N LEU A 27 11.30 -9.37 23.29
CA LEU A 27 11.97 -9.84 22.07
C LEU A 27 12.18 -8.68 21.07
N ALA A 28 11.16 -7.86 20.84
CA ALA A 28 11.24 -6.70 19.95
C ALA A 28 12.33 -5.70 20.43
N ALA A 29 12.40 -5.43 21.73
CA ALA A 29 13.44 -4.58 22.32
C ALA A 29 14.85 -5.17 22.13
N ARG A 30 15.02 -6.48 22.32
CA ARG A 30 16.32 -7.16 22.07
C ARG A 30 16.72 -7.05 20.59
N ILE A 31 15.78 -7.25 19.65
CA ILE A 31 16.03 -7.05 18.21
C ILE A 31 16.48 -5.62 17.96
N ALA A 32 15.78 -4.63 18.52
CA ALA A 32 16.12 -3.23 18.36
C ALA A 32 17.52 -2.89 18.89
N GLN A 33 17.96 -3.51 19.98
CA GLN A 33 19.32 -3.35 20.52
C GLN A 33 20.39 -4.04 19.65
N SER A 34 20.10 -5.28 19.19
CA SER A 34 21.06 -6.09 18.45
C SER A 34 21.31 -5.57 17.02
N PHE A 35 20.36 -4.84 16.46
CA PHE A 35 20.43 -4.28 15.09
C PHE A 35 20.31 -2.75 15.06
N PRO A 36 21.33 -2.01 15.55
CA PRO A 36 21.26 -0.56 15.66
C PRO A 36 21.13 0.17 14.32
N GLN A 37 21.48 -0.46 13.20
CA GLN A 37 21.29 0.05 11.84
C GLN A 37 19.82 0.05 11.40
N VAL A 38 18.96 -0.79 11.98
CA VAL A 38 17.51 -0.80 11.69
C VAL A 38 16.87 0.39 12.37
N LYS A 39 16.31 1.31 11.61
CA LYS A 39 15.72 2.57 12.13
C LYS A 39 14.22 2.49 12.32
N TYR A 40 13.53 1.69 11.52
CA TYR A 40 12.07 1.64 11.45
C TYR A 40 11.56 0.28 11.89
N PHE A 41 10.57 0.29 12.76
CA PHE A 41 9.92 -0.92 13.29
C PHE A 41 8.42 -0.79 13.08
N VAL A 42 7.83 -1.77 12.40
CA VAL A 42 6.38 -1.93 12.29
C VAL A 42 5.97 -3.08 13.19
N VAL A 43 5.00 -2.81 14.07
CA VAL A 43 4.57 -3.80 15.06
C VAL A 43 3.53 -4.72 14.44
N TRP A 44 3.92 -5.99 14.29
CA TRP A 44 3.11 -7.07 13.76
C TRP A 44 2.86 -6.96 12.24
N ASN A 45 2.10 -7.93 11.69
CA ASN A 45 1.78 -8.04 10.28
C ASN A 45 0.27 -8.07 10.04
N GLU A 46 -0.30 -7.08 9.35
CA GLU A 46 -1.69 -7.01 8.84
C GLU A 46 -2.78 -7.34 9.85
N LEU A 47 -2.58 -7.12 11.12
CA LEU A 47 -3.49 -7.54 12.19
C LEU A 47 -3.80 -9.05 12.17
N LYS A 48 -2.98 -9.88 11.51
CA LYS A 48 -3.16 -11.34 11.43
C LYS A 48 -3.28 -11.94 12.83
N GLY A 49 -4.22 -12.88 12.99
CA GLY A 49 -4.52 -13.49 14.29
C GLY A 49 -5.37 -12.64 15.26
N PHE A 50 -5.64 -11.36 14.93
CA PHE A 50 -6.52 -10.51 15.75
C PHE A 50 -7.97 -10.46 15.26
N TRP A 51 -8.33 -11.21 14.22
CA TRP A 51 -9.73 -11.32 13.81
C TRP A 51 -10.54 -12.17 14.79
N ASN A 52 -11.63 -11.62 15.32
CA ASN A 52 -12.54 -12.32 16.20
C ASN A 52 -13.76 -12.82 15.42
N LYS A 53 -13.81 -14.13 15.14
CA LYS A 53 -14.90 -14.75 14.39
C LYS A 53 -16.27 -14.65 15.09
N LYS A 54 -16.31 -14.59 16.43
CA LYS A 54 -17.56 -14.51 17.19
C LYS A 54 -18.24 -13.15 17.04
N THR A 55 -17.47 -12.06 17.06
CA THR A 55 -17.97 -10.70 16.89
C THR A 55 -17.93 -10.24 15.44
N ASN A 56 -17.33 -11.03 14.53
CA ASN A 56 -17.08 -10.68 13.14
C ASN A 56 -16.38 -9.32 13.02
N ASP A 57 -15.36 -9.08 13.86
CA ASP A 57 -14.66 -7.80 13.96
C ASP A 57 -13.19 -8.00 14.41
N TRP A 58 -12.39 -6.96 14.31
CA TRP A 58 -11.03 -6.94 14.79
C TRP A 58 -10.97 -6.89 16.32
N ASN A 59 -10.15 -7.75 16.94
CA ASN A 59 -9.76 -7.59 18.35
C ASN A 59 -8.70 -6.46 18.45
N ILE A 60 -9.08 -5.28 18.05
CA ILE A 60 -8.17 -4.13 18.00
C ILE A 60 -7.70 -3.71 19.40
N ARG A 61 -8.47 -3.99 20.45
CA ARG A 61 -8.07 -3.76 21.83
C ARG A 61 -6.86 -4.61 22.19
N GLY A 62 -6.90 -5.91 21.86
CA GLY A 62 -5.79 -6.82 22.07
C GLY A 62 -4.55 -6.43 21.28
N TYR A 63 -4.72 -6.09 19.99
CA TYR A 63 -3.61 -5.59 19.18
C TYR A 63 -3.00 -4.31 19.78
N THR A 64 -3.83 -3.33 20.17
CA THR A 64 -3.34 -2.06 20.71
C THR A 64 -2.60 -2.24 22.02
N ALA A 65 -3.04 -3.16 22.90
CA ALA A 65 -2.32 -3.50 24.12
C ALA A 65 -0.92 -4.06 23.81
N MET A 66 -0.84 -5.06 22.92
CA MET A 66 0.45 -5.61 22.47
C MET A 66 1.33 -4.54 21.82
N TYR A 67 0.76 -3.69 20.95
CA TYR A 67 1.47 -2.58 20.31
C TYR A 67 2.10 -1.64 21.36
N ASN A 68 1.35 -1.26 22.37
CA ASN A 68 1.79 -0.33 23.40
C ASN A 68 2.96 -0.90 24.21
N ASP A 69 2.92 -2.20 24.53
CA ASP A 69 4.01 -2.89 25.19
C ASP A 69 5.29 -2.88 24.32
N VAL A 70 5.15 -3.21 23.04
CA VAL A 70 6.28 -3.21 22.09
C VAL A 70 6.84 -1.80 21.88
N TYR A 71 5.97 -0.81 21.66
CA TYR A 71 6.38 0.59 21.49
C TYR A 71 7.21 1.06 22.70
N THR A 72 6.67 0.87 23.88
CA THR A 72 7.33 1.27 25.15
C THR A 72 8.67 0.56 25.33
N ALA A 73 8.72 -0.74 25.06
CA ALA A 73 9.94 -1.54 25.20
C ALA A 73 11.04 -1.10 24.22
N ILE A 74 10.69 -0.87 22.95
CA ILE A 74 11.65 -0.37 21.95
C ILE A 74 12.13 1.04 22.31
N LYS A 75 11.22 1.96 22.63
CA LYS A 75 11.57 3.36 22.97
C LYS A 75 12.44 3.46 24.21
N ARG A 76 12.28 2.55 25.18
CA ARG A 76 13.13 2.50 26.37
C ARG A 76 14.58 2.17 26.05
N VAL A 77 14.84 1.25 25.13
CA VAL A 77 16.19 0.79 24.77
C VAL A 77 16.78 1.57 23.62
N ARG A 78 15.94 2.12 22.72
CA ARG A 78 16.34 2.93 21.58
C ARG A 78 15.35 4.09 21.34
N PRO A 79 15.47 5.20 22.09
CA PRO A 79 14.55 6.35 21.98
C PRO A 79 14.42 6.91 20.56
N ASN A 80 15.49 6.84 19.77
CA ASN A 80 15.56 7.36 18.39
C ASN A 80 15.06 6.35 17.33
N ALA A 81 14.72 5.11 17.69
CA ALA A 81 14.07 4.20 16.76
C ALA A 81 12.65 4.69 16.43
N LEU A 82 12.26 4.60 15.18
CA LEU A 82 10.94 4.99 14.70
C LEU A 82 10.02 3.75 14.70
N VAL A 83 8.90 3.86 15.42
CA VAL A 83 7.96 2.74 15.60
C VAL A 83 6.60 3.14 15.07
N GLY A 84 6.01 2.31 14.22
CA GLY A 84 4.71 2.53 13.59
C GLY A 84 3.79 1.34 13.64
N GLY A 85 2.55 1.59 13.24
CA GLY A 85 1.43 0.64 13.15
C GLY A 85 0.20 1.38 12.64
N PRO A 86 -1.00 0.77 12.66
CA PRO A 86 -1.29 -0.58 13.12
C PRO A 86 -1.04 -1.67 12.06
N TYR A 87 -0.52 -1.34 10.88
CA TYR A 87 -0.44 -2.20 9.71
C TYR A 87 -1.81 -2.80 9.38
N ALA A 88 -2.78 -1.91 9.24
CA ALA A 88 -4.14 -2.33 8.99
C ALA A 88 -4.32 -2.67 7.51
N PRO A 89 -4.83 -3.90 7.19
CA PRO A 89 -5.19 -4.24 5.82
C PRO A 89 -6.46 -3.49 5.40
N ILE A 90 -6.40 -2.77 4.26
CA ILE A 90 -7.52 -2.00 3.71
C ILE A 90 -7.91 -2.51 2.31
N PRO A 91 -8.10 -3.80 2.10
CA PRO A 91 -8.64 -4.27 0.81
C PRO A 91 -10.12 -3.90 0.72
N PRO A 92 -10.56 -3.34 -0.41
CA PRO A 92 -11.97 -2.98 -0.58
C PRO A 92 -12.85 -4.20 -0.80
N ASP A 93 -14.15 -4.03 -0.55
CA ASP A 93 -15.20 -4.98 -0.90
C ASP A 93 -15.97 -4.48 -2.14
N ALA A 94 -16.45 -5.38 -2.98
CA ALA A 94 -17.21 -5.01 -4.19
C ALA A 94 -18.56 -4.34 -3.86
N ALA A 95 -19.13 -4.67 -2.70
CA ALA A 95 -20.39 -4.11 -2.22
C ALA A 95 -20.25 -3.66 -0.76
N PRO A 96 -21.04 -2.67 -0.32
CA PRO A 96 -21.02 -2.25 1.07
C PRO A 96 -21.52 -3.38 1.98
N LYS A 97 -20.87 -3.56 3.13
CA LYS A 97 -21.35 -4.45 4.19
C LYS A 97 -22.59 -3.85 4.87
N ALA A 98 -23.40 -4.71 5.47
CA ALA A 98 -24.54 -4.24 6.27
C ALA A 98 -24.07 -3.22 7.32
N GLY A 99 -24.78 -2.10 7.41
CA GLY A 99 -24.44 -1.01 8.33
C GLY A 99 -23.27 -0.12 7.91
N THR A 100 -22.73 -0.26 6.68
CA THR A 100 -21.70 0.65 6.17
C THR A 100 -22.23 2.08 6.09
N PRO A 101 -21.64 3.05 6.82
CA PRO A 101 -22.05 4.44 6.76
C PRO A 101 -21.94 5.03 5.35
N PRO A 102 -22.83 5.93 4.92
CA PRO A 102 -22.74 6.61 3.62
C PRO A 102 -21.44 7.39 3.42
N SER A 103 -20.83 7.85 4.51
CA SER A 103 -19.55 8.58 4.51
C SER A 103 -18.33 7.69 4.35
N THR A 104 -18.50 6.36 4.30
CA THR A 104 -17.38 5.43 4.08
C THR A 104 -16.76 5.66 2.70
N PRO A 105 -15.44 5.79 2.60
CA PRO A 105 -14.78 5.97 1.32
C PRO A 105 -15.09 4.82 0.34
N ARG A 106 -15.40 5.19 -0.88
CA ARG A 106 -15.79 4.28 -1.97
C ARG A 106 -15.44 4.88 -3.32
N GLY A 107 -15.32 4.03 -4.33
CA GLY A 107 -15.01 4.45 -5.70
C GLY A 107 -15.08 3.29 -6.69
N ALA A 108 -14.44 3.45 -7.82
CA ALA A 108 -14.31 2.39 -8.84
C ALA A 108 -13.60 1.12 -8.29
N TRP A 109 -12.87 1.27 -7.21
CA TRP A 109 -12.18 0.22 -6.47
C TRP A 109 -13.06 -0.51 -5.44
N GLY A 110 -14.31 -0.08 -5.20
CA GLY A 110 -15.24 -0.69 -4.24
C GLY A 110 -15.47 0.16 -2.99
N TYR A 111 -15.69 -0.51 -1.86
CA TYR A 111 -16.04 0.07 -0.57
C TYR A 111 -15.02 -0.35 0.49
N LEU A 112 -14.59 0.57 1.35
CA LEU A 112 -13.76 0.20 2.51
C LEU A 112 -14.63 -0.49 3.58
N ASP A 113 -14.00 -1.44 4.29
CA ASP A 113 -14.63 -2.10 5.43
C ASP A 113 -14.68 -1.16 6.65
N PRO A 114 -15.87 -0.77 7.14
CA PRO A 114 -15.98 0.14 8.28
C PRO A 114 -15.35 -0.41 9.56
N ARG A 115 -15.22 -1.75 9.69
CA ARG A 115 -14.56 -2.37 10.85
C ARG A 115 -13.06 -2.06 10.86
N THR A 116 -12.42 -2.11 9.70
CA THR A 116 -11.00 -1.73 9.58
C THR A 116 -10.81 -0.24 9.85
N LEU A 117 -11.69 0.62 9.33
CA LEU A 117 -11.64 2.06 9.61
C LEU A 117 -11.81 2.36 11.11
N ASN A 118 -12.72 1.67 11.78
CA ASN A 118 -12.92 1.79 13.22
C ASN A 118 -11.73 1.25 14.02
N ALA A 119 -11.10 0.18 13.56
CA ALA A 119 -9.88 -0.35 14.17
C ALA A 119 -8.74 0.67 14.11
N ILE A 120 -8.55 1.33 12.97
CA ILE A 120 -7.54 2.40 12.83
C ILE A 120 -7.84 3.57 13.78
N ARG A 121 -9.10 4.04 13.85
CA ARG A 121 -9.50 5.11 14.78
C ARG A 121 -9.24 4.72 16.24
N TYR A 122 -9.63 3.50 16.61
CA TYR A 122 -9.40 3.01 17.97
C TYR A 122 -7.91 3.01 18.33
N TRP A 123 -7.06 2.48 17.44
CA TRP A 123 -5.62 2.47 17.66
C TRP A 123 -5.06 3.89 17.76
N LEU A 124 -5.45 4.81 16.88
CA LEU A 124 -4.99 6.20 16.91
C LEU A 124 -5.27 6.91 18.24
N VAL A 125 -6.40 6.60 18.89
CA VAL A 125 -6.77 7.19 20.17
C VAL A 125 -6.06 6.52 21.35
N ASN A 126 -5.82 5.20 21.27
CA ASN A 126 -5.40 4.40 22.43
C ASN A 126 -3.93 3.95 22.38
N LYS A 127 -3.18 4.30 21.34
CA LYS A 127 -1.75 3.99 21.26
C LYS A 127 -0.93 4.79 22.26
N ALA A 128 0.10 4.20 22.85
CA ALA A 128 1.06 4.88 23.73
C ALA A 128 1.88 5.95 22.99
N GLY A 129 2.11 5.75 21.69
CA GLY A 129 2.79 6.65 20.79
C GLY A 129 2.95 6.01 19.41
N ALA A 130 3.33 6.80 18.41
CA ALA A 130 3.72 6.32 17.09
C ALA A 130 4.49 7.41 16.35
N ASP A 131 5.46 7.00 15.52
CA ASP A 131 6.21 7.90 14.67
C ASP A 131 5.64 7.95 13.25
N PHE A 132 4.88 6.94 12.82
CA PHE A 132 4.20 6.86 11.54
C PHE A 132 3.02 5.88 11.61
N LEU A 133 2.06 6.07 10.70
CA LEU A 133 0.92 5.16 10.53
C LEU A 133 1.18 4.25 9.34
N THR A 134 0.90 2.95 9.48
CA THR A 134 1.05 1.98 8.39
C THR A 134 -0.26 1.33 7.99
N VAL A 135 -0.43 1.20 6.68
CA VAL A 135 -1.53 0.47 6.05
C VAL A 135 -1.00 -0.37 4.90
N ASP A 136 -1.76 -1.37 4.52
CA ASP A 136 -1.60 -2.08 3.26
C ASP A 136 -2.93 -2.17 2.52
N GLY A 137 -2.89 -2.42 1.23
CA GLY A 137 -4.12 -2.59 0.47
C GLY A 137 -3.88 -2.71 -1.03
N GLN A 138 -5.00 -2.95 -1.69
CA GLN A 138 -5.09 -3.13 -3.13
C GLN A 138 -6.22 -2.26 -3.66
N ASP A 139 -6.07 -1.76 -4.89
CA ASP A 139 -7.07 -0.89 -5.53
C ASP A 139 -8.19 -1.68 -6.24
N PHE A 140 -8.35 -2.94 -5.89
CA PHE A 140 -9.39 -3.81 -6.42
C PHE A 140 -10.14 -4.53 -5.31
N PRO A 141 -11.45 -4.81 -5.49
CA PRO A 141 -12.23 -5.51 -4.49
C PRO A 141 -11.78 -6.96 -4.36
N LYS A 142 -11.96 -7.54 -3.17
CA LYS A 142 -11.68 -8.95 -2.89
C LYS A 142 -12.43 -9.90 -3.84
N THR A 143 -13.58 -9.47 -4.32
CA THR A 143 -14.42 -10.23 -5.26
C THR A 143 -14.99 -9.28 -6.30
N GLY A 144 -15.11 -9.75 -7.52
CA GLY A 144 -15.66 -8.97 -8.63
C GLY A 144 -14.61 -8.34 -9.55
N PRO A 145 -15.00 -7.97 -10.76
CA PRO A 145 -14.11 -7.42 -11.75
C PRO A 145 -13.79 -5.94 -11.48
N ILE A 146 -12.61 -5.51 -11.91
CA ILE A 146 -12.29 -4.09 -12.06
C ILE A 146 -12.80 -3.64 -13.43
N THR A 147 -13.72 -2.70 -13.46
CA THR A 147 -14.27 -2.15 -14.70
C THR A 147 -13.45 -1.00 -15.25
N ASN A 148 -12.77 -0.26 -14.39
CA ASN A 148 -11.89 0.86 -14.74
C ASN A 148 -10.63 0.85 -13.87
N PRO A 149 -9.56 0.19 -14.34
CA PRO A 149 -8.33 0.04 -13.56
C PRO A 149 -7.66 1.37 -13.20
N LEU A 150 -7.71 2.37 -14.07
CA LEU A 150 -7.14 3.68 -13.76
C LEU A 150 -7.91 4.39 -12.63
N ALA A 151 -9.24 4.42 -12.74
CA ALA A 151 -10.06 5.03 -11.69
C ALA A 151 -9.96 4.24 -10.37
N ALA A 152 -9.67 2.96 -10.41
CA ALA A 152 -9.44 2.16 -9.21
C ALA A 152 -8.21 2.64 -8.43
N THR A 153 -7.16 3.12 -9.09
CA THR A 153 -5.96 3.66 -8.39
C THR A 153 -6.26 4.90 -7.53
N GLU A 154 -7.39 5.57 -7.72
CA GLU A 154 -7.84 6.68 -6.87
C GLU A 154 -8.15 6.25 -5.42
N MET A 155 -8.25 4.95 -5.18
CA MET A 155 -8.34 4.39 -3.83
C MET A 155 -7.26 4.94 -2.92
N TYR A 156 -6.02 5.00 -3.38
CA TYR A 156 -4.89 5.47 -2.57
C TYR A 156 -5.10 6.92 -2.13
N VAL A 157 -5.58 7.79 -3.02
CA VAL A 157 -5.91 9.18 -2.69
C VAL A 157 -7.08 9.27 -1.72
N ALA A 158 -8.14 8.47 -1.95
CA ALA A 158 -9.32 8.48 -1.10
C ALA A 158 -9.02 8.02 0.33
N VAL A 159 -8.20 6.97 0.48
CA VAL A 159 -7.77 6.46 1.78
C VAL A 159 -6.87 7.46 2.49
N ASP A 160 -5.86 8.00 1.81
CA ASP A 160 -4.97 8.99 2.42
C ASP A 160 -5.73 10.25 2.86
N LYS A 161 -6.67 10.73 2.05
CA LYS A 161 -7.55 11.83 2.43
C LYS A 161 -8.34 11.52 3.70
N TRP A 162 -8.88 10.31 3.81
CA TRP A 162 -9.59 9.88 5.02
C TRP A 162 -8.63 9.78 6.22
N LEU A 163 -7.45 9.18 6.06
CA LEU A 163 -6.44 9.05 7.12
C LEU A 163 -5.97 10.42 7.61
N ARG A 164 -5.75 11.39 6.72
CA ARG A 164 -5.37 12.78 7.08
C ARG A 164 -6.42 13.50 7.91
N GLN A 165 -7.69 13.12 7.83
CA GLN A 165 -8.74 13.62 8.72
C GLN A 165 -8.63 13.03 10.13
N GLN A 166 -7.96 11.89 10.31
CA GLN A 166 -7.82 11.19 11.59
C GLN A 166 -6.49 11.51 12.29
N THR A 167 -5.43 11.82 11.54
CA THR A 167 -4.07 11.97 12.09
C THR A 167 -3.16 12.85 11.24
N SER A 168 -2.18 13.47 11.89
CA SER A 168 -1.05 14.16 11.25
C SER A 168 0.19 13.27 11.09
N LEU A 169 0.17 12.03 11.57
CA LEU A 169 1.30 11.10 11.41
C LEU A 169 1.65 10.89 9.93
N PRO A 170 2.92 10.70 9.59
CA PRO A 170 3.32 10.25 8.26
C PRO A 170 2.61 8.95 7.89
N ILE A 171 1.98 8.89 6.71
CA ILE A 171 1.27 7.71 6.21
C ILE A 171 2.23 6.89 5.35
N TRP A 172 2.32 5.60 5.65
CA TRP A 172 3.14 4.64 4.94
C TRP A 172 2.26 3.51 4.41
N TRP A 173 2.23 3.35 3.11
CA TRP A 173 1.74 2.16 2.45
C TRP A 173 2.87 1.16 2.37
N ILE A 174 2.91 0.23 3.31
CA ILE A 174 4.01 -0.75 3.40
C ILE A 174 3.78 -2.00 2.57
N GLU A 175 2.58 -2.14 2.02
CA GLU A 175 2.24 -3.01 0.91
C GLU A 175 1.20 -2.31 0.04
N SER A 176 1.35 -2.42 -1.28
CA SER A 176 0.36 -1.92 -2.24
C SER A 176 0.34 -2.79 -3.49
N SER A 177 -0.85 -3.17 -3.94
CA SER A 177 -1.09 -3.99 -5.12
C SER A 177 -2.16 -3.36 -6.00
N ILE A 178 -2.07 -3.59 -7.33
CA ILE A 178 -2.95 -2.96 -8.31
C ILE A 178 -3.77 -3.96 -9.13
N GLN A 179 -3.56 -5.24 -8.99
CA GLN A 179 -4.12 -6.19 -9.93
C GLN A 179 -4.65 -7.44 -9.26
N PRO A 180 -5.90 -7.86 -9.55
CA PRO A 180 -6.34 -9.19 -9.17
C PRO A 180 -5.58 -10.25 -9.99
N ALA A 181 -5.37 -11.41 -9.40
CA ALA A 181 -4.82 -12.56 -10.10
C ALA A 181 -5.56 -12.82 -11.41
N ASN A 182 -4.83 -13.18 -12.47
CA ASN A 182 -5.39 -13.53 -13.78
C ASN A 182 -6.23 -12.44 -14.46
N SER A 183 -5.84 -11.18 -14.33
CA SER A 183 -6.52 -10.07 -15.03
C SER A 183 -6.43 -10.17 -16.56
N GLY A 184 -5.45 -10.93 -17.08
CA GLY A 184 -5.18 -11.01 -18.52
C GLY A 184 -4.56 -9.75 -19.11
N TRP A 185 -4.07 -8.82 -18.30
CA TRP A 185 -3.43 -7.61 -18.80
C TRP A 185 -2.09 -7.91 -19.49
N ALA A 186 -1.82 -7.19 -20.57
CA ALA A 186 -0.48 -7.17 -21.13
C ALA A 186 0.51 -6.56 -20.12
N GLU A 187 1.75 -7.00 -20.12
CA GLU A 187 2.79 -6.52 -19.19
C GLU A 187 2.94 -4.98 -19.22
N SER A 188 2.86 -4.37 -20.40
CA SER A 188 2.89 -2.90 -20.53
C SER A 188 1.69 -2.22 -19.89
N GLN A 189 0.51 -2.83 -19.95
CA GLN A 189 -0.70 -2.30 -19.32
C GLN A 189 -0.60 -2.40 -17.80
N ALA A 190 -0.16 -3.54 -17.27
CA ALA A 190 0.09 -3.72 -15.83
C ALA A 190 1.10 -2.69 -15.32
N ALA A 191 2.21 -2.50 -16.04
CA ALA A 191 3.21 -1.49 -15.72
C ALA A 191 2.64 -0.06 -15.73
N ALA A 192 1.79 0.28 -16.71
CA ALA A 192 1.15 1.58 -16.80
C ALA A 192 0.20 1.84 -15.62
N ILE A 193 -0.63 0.86 -15.24
CA ILE A 193 -1.54 0.96 -14.09
C ILE A 193 -0.74 1.07 -12.80
N ARG A 194 0.36 0.30 -12.66
CA ARG A 194 1.23 0.41 -11.49
C ARG A 194 1.87 1.80 -11.36
N VAL A 195 2.33 2.37 -12.46
CA VAL A 195 2.84 3.75 -12.46
C VAL A 195 1.74 4.74 -12.09
N ALA A 196 0.52 4.55 -12.58
CA ALA A 196 -0.61 5.39 -12.17
C ALA A 196 -0.86 5.31 -10.65
N ALA A 197 -0.84 4.11 -10.06
CA ALA A 197 -0.96 3.93 -8.61
C ALA A 197 0.16 4.64 -7.83
N LEU A 198 1.42 4.54 -8.28
CA LEU A 198 2.55 5.24 -7.67
C LEU A 198 2.40 6.76 -7.74
N VAL A 199 1.89 7.27 -8.87
CA VAL A 199 1.58 8.70 -9.02
C VAL A 199 0.48 9.11 -8.05
N GLN A 200 -0.59 8.33 -7.92
CA GLN A 200 -1.68 8.61 -6.96
C GLN A 200 -1.14 8.62 -5.51
N LEU A 201 -0.35 7.64 -5.13
CA LEU A 201 0.31 7.60 -3.82
C LEU A 201 1.20 8.83 -3.57
N ALA A 202 2.01 9.23 -4.55
CA ALA A 202 2.86 10.40 -4.42
C ALA A 202 2.06 11.71 -4.34
N SER A 203 0.96 11.82 -5.11
CA SER A 203 0.09 13.00 -5.12
C SER A 203 -0.80 13.13 -3.90
N SER A 204 -1.13 12.02 -3.23
CA SER A 204 -1.94 12.00 -2.01
C SER A 204 -1.21 12.48 -0.76
N GLY A 205 0.13 12.58 -0.85
CA GLY A 205 0.99 12.92 0.27
C GLY A 205 1.39 11.75 1.15
N ALA A 206 1.23 10.52 0.68
CA ALA A 206 1.85 9.35 1.30
C ALA A 206 3.37 9.56 1.42
N ARG A 207 3.93 9.26 2.59
CA ARG A 207 5.36 9.42 2.84
C ARG A 207 6.18 8.28 2.25
N VAL A 208 5.60 7.08 2.24
CA VAL A 208 6.21 5.86 1.70
C VAL A 208 5.13 5.06 0.97
N GLY A 209 5.46 4.54 -0.19
CA GLY A 209 4.67 3.57 -0.95
C GLY A 209 5.55 2.40 -1.36
N MET A 210 5.28 1.21 -0.82
CA MET A 210 6.00 -0.02 -1.16
C MET A 210 5.10 -0.90 -2.01
N GLN A 211 5.68 -1.47 -3.06
CA GLN A 211 5.02 -2.46 -3.89
C GLN A 211 5.09 -3.82 -3.22
N TRP A 212 3.97 -4.53 -3.19
CA TRP A 212 3.94 -5.94 -2.82
C TRP A 212 4.52 -6.80 -3.95
N GLN A 213 5.39 -7.73 -3.58
CA GLN A 213 6.09 -8.67 -4.46
C GLN A 213 6.87 -8.02 -5.63
N PRO A 214 8.18 -7.92 -5.52
CA PRO A 214 9.02 -7.43 -6.61
C PRO A 214 9.20 -8.46 -7.72
N GLN A 215 8.92 -9.74 -7.47
CA GLN A 215 8.99 -10.83 -8.43
C GLN A 215 7.59 -11.25 -8.88
N GLN A 216 7.42 -11.54 -10.17
CA GLN A 216 6.22 -12.22 -10.66
C GLN A 216 6.16 -13.64 -10.08
N GLY A 217 4.99 -14.06 -9.62
CA GLY A 217 4.79 -15.44 -9.13
C GLY A 217 4.75 -16.46 -10.26
N GLU A 218 5.17 -17.69 -9.99
CA GLU A 218 4.92 -18.81 -10.88
C GLU A 218 3.40 -19.06 -10.93
N GLY A 219 2.83 -19.07 -12.15
CA GLY A 219 1.37 -19.15 -12.32
C GLY A 219 0.61 -17.85 -12.10
N SER A 220 1.26 -16.70 -12.04
CA SER A 220 0.74 -15.37 -12.28
C SER A 220 -0.13 -14.70 -11.25
N VAL A 221 0.27 -14.67 -10.06
CA VAL A 221 -0.58 -13.93 -9.11
C VAL A 221 -0.34 -12.42 -9.16
N HIS A 222 0.80 -11.96 -9.64
CA HIS A 222 1.15 -10.53 -9.67
C HIS A 222 1.95 -10.17 -10.92
N ASP A 223 1.25 -9.74 -11.96
CA ASP A 223 1.88 -9.27 -13.22
C ASP A 223 2.59 -7.92 -13.06
N GLU A 224 2.55 -7.33 -11.87
CA GLU A 224 3.18 -6.05 -11.52
C GLU A 224 4.62 -6.18 -11.00
N GLY A 225 5.24 -7.35 -11.10
CA GLY A 225 6.60 -7.59 -10.63
C GLY A 225 7.66 -6.81 -11.41
N LEU A 226 8.83 -6.60 -10.79
CA LEU A 226 9.99 -5.98 -11.42
C LEU A 226 10.79 -6.98 -12.26
N TRP A 227 10.68 -8.27 -11.96
CA TRP A 227 11.29 -9.36 -12.74
C TRP A 227 10.39 -10.58 -12.75
N THR A 228 10.57 -11.40 -13.79
CA THR A 228 9.84 -12.66 -13.95
C THR A 228 10.25 -13.69 -12.91
N ALA A 229 9.38 -14.66 -12.66
CA ALA A 229 9.59 -15.72 -11.66
C ALA A 229 10.97 -16.38 -11.80
N THR A 230 11.78 -16.35 -10.75
CA THR A 230 13.14 -16.91 -10.76
C THR A 230 13.15 -18.43 -10.68
N GLU A 231 12.03 -19.05 -10.32
CA GLU A 231 11.82 -20.49 -10.29
C GLU A 231 11.74 -21.07 -11.71
N SER A 232 11.36 -20.27 -12.69
CA SER A 232 11.29 -20.73 -14.07
C SER A 232 12.68 -20.74 -14.72
N ARG A 233 12.91 -21.70 -15.65
CA ARG A 233 14.18 -21.85 -16.37
C ARG A 233 14.60 -20.59 -17.13
N SER A 234 13.66 -19.77 -17.57
CA SER A 234 13.88 -18.50 -18.28
C SER A 234 13.55 -17.27 -17.42
N GLY A 235 13.46 -17.44 -16.11
CA GLY A 235 13.07 -16.40 -15.17
C GLY A 235 14.18 -15.40 -14.84
N GLY A 236 13.85 -14.47 -13.95
CA GLY A 236 14.78 -13.42 -13.52
C GLY A 236 14.95 -12.29 -14.54
N ARG A 237 14.15 -12.24 -15.62
CA ARG A 237 14.24 -11.16 -16.61
C ARG A 237 13.53 -9.90 -16.09
N PRO A 238 14.15 -8.70 -16.25
CA PRO A 238 13.48 -7.45 -15.95
C PRO A 238 12.19 -7.29 -16.75
N THR A 239 11.16 -6.77 -16.10
CA THR A 239 9.87 -6.46 -16.73
C THR A 239 9.87 -5.04 -17.32
N VAL A 240 8.80 -4.71 -18.06
CA VAL A 240 8.56 -3.33 -18.53
C VAL A 240 8.56 -2.35 -17.35
N LEU A 241 7.96 -2.72 -16.21
CA LEU A 241 7.96 -1.87 -15.02
C LEU A 241 9.39 -1.61 -14.51
N ALA A 242 10.25 -2.63 -14.45
CA ALA A 242 11.63 -2.45 -14.01
C ALA A 242 12.40 -1.44 -14.86
N HIS A 243 12.17 -1.43 -16.18
CA HIS A 243 12.83 -0.51 -17.09
C HIS A 243 12.37 0.95 -16.96
N ILE A 244 11.08 1.18 -16.67
CA ILE A 244 10.52 2.54 -16.59
C ILE A 244 10.60 3.13 -15.18
N LEU A 245 10.63 2.29 -14.15
CA LEU A 245 10.53 2.70 -12.75
C LEU A 245 11.61 3.71 -12.33
N PRO A 246 12.91 3.58 -12.71
CA PRO A 246 13.92 4.56 -12.35
C PRO A 246 13.58 5.98 -12.82
N ALA A 247 13.08 6.13 -14.05
CA ALA A 247 12.67 7.41 -14.60
C ALA A 247 11.46 8.00 -13.87
N VAL A 248 10.47 7.15 -13.57
CA VAL A 248 9.28 7.54 -12.79
C VAL A 248 9.68 8.01 -11.40
N LEU A 249 10.50 7.24 -10.69
CA LEU A 249 10.94 7.58 -9.33
C LEU A 249 11.78 8.86 -9.30
N ALA A 250 12.57 9.16 -10.34
CA ALA A 250 13.31 10.41 -10.43
C ALA A 250 12.38 11.64 -10.41
N VAL A 251 11.21 11.56 -11.04
CA VAL A 251 10.18 12.62 -10.97
C VAL A 251 9.47 12.61 -9.63
N LEU A 252 9.07 11.44 -9.12
CA LEU A 252 8.30 11.29 -7.88
C LEU A 252 9.10 11.59 -6.60
N ARG A 253 10.42 11.79 -6.69
CA ARG A 253 11.22 12.34 -5.57
C ARG A 253 10.78 13.76 -5.19
N HIS A 254 10.08 14.44 -6.07
CA HIS A 254 9.52 15.76 -5.86
C HIS A 254 7.99 15.68 -5.82
N PRO A 255 7.33 16.59 -5.11
CA PRO A 255 5.88 16.66 -5.13
C PRO A 255 5.33 16.76 -6.56
N VAL A 256 4.29 15.99 -6.84
CA VAL A 256 3.57 16.00 -8.11
C VAL A 256 2.09 16.27 -7.88
N THR A 257 1.46 16.89 -8.87
CA THR A 257 0.01 17.11 -8.91
C THR A 257 -0.56 16.39 -10.12
N VAL A 258 -1.62 15.60 -9.89
CA VAL A 258 -2.37 14.99 -10.99
C VAL A 258 -3.16 16.07 -11.70
N VAL A 259 -2.95 16.15 -13.01
CA VAL A 259 -3.65 17.09 -13.89
C VAL A 259 -4.82 16.34 -14.53
N ALA A 260 -6.01 16.93 -14.50
CA ALA A 260 -7.17 16.33 -15.11
C ALA A 260 -6.92 16.08 -16.60
N SER A 261 -7.04 14.83 -17.03
CA SER A 261 -7.01 14.44 -18.44
C SER A 261 -8.42 14.42 -19.00
N GLN A 262 -8.62 15.02 -20.19
CA GLN A 262 -9.89 14.91 -20.92
C GLN A 262 -10.03 13.56 -21.65
N ARG A 263 -9.01 12.69 -21.57
CA ARG A 263 -9.00 11.39 -22.23
C ARG A 263 -9.20 10.27 -21.22
N PRO A 264 -10.25 9.46 -21.33
CA PRO A 264 -10.43 8.26 -20.52
C PRO A 264 -9.20 7.36 -20.59
N GLY A 265 -8.81 6.77 -19.46
CA GLY A 265 -7.67 5.86 -19.38
C GLY A 265 -6.30 6.55 -19.42
N VAL A 266 -6.24 7.89 -19.37
CA VAL A 266 -4.97 8.62 -19.33
C VAL A 266 -4.85 9.41 -18.04
N LEU A 267 -3.68 9.29 -17.40
CA LEU A 267 -3.27 10.08 -16.24
C LEU A 267 -2.05 10.92 -16.61
N ILE A 268 -2.07 12.19 -16.20
CA ILE A 268 -0.92 13.09 -16.30
C ILE A 268 -0.62 13.63 -14.91
N ALA A 269 0.63 13.60 -14.54
CA ALA A 269 1.10 14.25 -13.33
C ALA A 269 2.30 15.14 -13.64
N SER A 270 2.32 16.32 -13.04
CA SER A 270 3.39 17.28 -13.24
C SER A 270 3.88 17.81 -11.90
N GLY A 271 5.16 18.12 -11.83
CA GLY A 271 5.82 18.70 -10.68
C GLY A 271 7.19 19.24 -11.04
N ARG A 272 7.94 19.67 -10.01
CA ARG A 272 9.28 20.24 -10.19
C ARG A 272 10.26 19.26 -10.88
N GLY A 273 10.12 17.95 -10.63
CA GLY A 273 10.99 16.92 -11.22
C GLY A 273 10.69 16.64 -12.69
N GLY A 274 9.51 17.01 -13.19
CA GLY A 274 9.08 16.71 -14.55
C GLY A 274 7.61 16.36 -14.68
N THR A 275 7.28 15.70 -15.77
CA THR A 275 5.92 15.22 -16.09
C THR A 275 5.94 13.74 -16.36
N ILE A 276 4.96 13.03 -15.82
CA ILE A 276 4.65 11.63 -16.10
C ILE A 276 3.31 11.60 -16.82
N ALA A 277 3.25 10.96 -17.98
CA ALA A 277 2.00 10.70 -18.72
C ALA A 277 1.84 9.19 -18.89
N VAL A 278 0.68 8.68 -18.53
CA VAL A 278 0.35 7.25 -18.50
C VAL A 278 -0.90 7.00 -19.31
N ASN A 279 -0.86 6.05 -20.25
CA ASN A 279 -2.02 5.55 -20.95
C ASN A 279 -2.31 4.11 -20.51
N THR A 280 -3.35 3.91 -19.72
CA THR A 280 -3.78 2.58 -19.25
C THR A 280 -4.82 1.94 -20.19
N SER A 281 -5.26 2.65 -21.23
CA SER A 281 -6.27 2.16 -22.17
C SER A 281 -5.69 1.25 -23.25
N ALA A 282 -6.56 0.52 -23.92
CA ALA A 282 -6.21 -0.35 -25.06
C ALA A 282 -6.05 0.40 -26.39
N VAL A 283 -6.21 1.73 -26.41
CA VAL A 283 -6.15 2.54 -27.62
C VAL A 283 -5.12 3.66 -27.52
N TRP A 284 -4.71 4.19 -28.67
CA TRP A 284 -3.84 5.37 -28.70
C TRP A 284 -4.55 6.59 -28.09
N ALA A 285 -3.80 7.37 -27.33
CA ALA A 285 -4.29 8.61 -26.76
C ALA A 285 -3.34 9.76 -27.11
N THR A 286 -3.89 10.90 -27.52
CA THR A 286 -3.13 12.14 -27.69
C THR A 286 -3.57 13.11 -26.60
N VAL A 287 -2.60 13.62 -25.85
CA VAL A 287 -2.82 14.57 -24.76
C VAL A 287 -1.92 15.79 -24.94
N LYS A 288 -2.36 16.92 -24.40
CA LYS A 288 -1.51 18.13 -24.34
C LYS A 288 -0.80 18.16 -22.97
N SER A 289 0.52 18.32 -23.02
CA SER A 289 1.34 18.54 -21.82
C SER A 289 2.23 19.77 -22.09
N ASN A 290 2.11 20.78 -21.25
CA ASN A 290 2.84 22.05 -21.38
C ASN A 290 2.77 22.64 -22.80
N GLY A 291 1.56 22.66 -23.40
CA GLY A 291 1.32 23.17 -24.74
C GLY A 291 1.74 22.24 -25.89
N THR A 292 2.45 21.15 -25.63
CA THR A 292 2.89 20.19 -26.63
C THR A 292 1.94 18.99 -26.68
N SER A 293 1.55 18.58 -27.88
CA SER A 293 0.77 17.36 -28.10
C SER A 293 1.70 16.13 -27.97
N VAL A 294 1.29 15.19 -27.12
CA VAL A 294 2.00 13.94 -26.88
C VAL A 294 1.07 12.77 -27.21
N SER A 295 1.48 11.91 -28.12
CA SER A 295 0.78 10.66 -28.41
C SER A 295 1.36 9.52 -27.58
N LEU A 296 0.47 8.75 -26.95
CA LEU A 296 0.79 7.62 -26.09
C LEU A 296 0.16 6.36 -26.66
N ARG A 297 0.97 5.33 -26.85
CA ARG A 297 0.49 3.99 -27.21
C ARG A 297 -0.29 3.35 -26.05
N PRO A 298 -1.10 2.31 -26.32
CA PRO A 298 -1.66 1.46 -25.27
C PRO A 298 -0.59 0.99 -24.28
N GLY A 299 -0.86 1.10 -22.98
CA GLY A 299 0.07 0.69 -21.93
C GLY A 299 1.37 1.52 -21.84
N GLN A 300 1.45 2.67 -22.49
CA GLN A 300 2.66 3.47 -22.49
C GLN A 300 2.73 4.42 -21.30
N VAL A 301 3.91 4.43 -20.68
CA VAL A 301 4.35 5.48 -19.75
C VAL A 301 5.39 6.33 -20.44
N ARG A 302 5.25 7.65 -20.34
CA ARG A 302 6.21 8.61 -20.84
C ARG A 302 6.62 9.56 -19.71
N VAL A 303 7.92 9.74 -19.57
CA VAL A 303 8.50 10.65 -18.58
C VAL A 303 9.22 11.77 -19.33
N ALA A 304 8.98 13.01 -18.93
CA ALA A 304 9.71 14.18 -19.38
C ALA A 304 10.26 14.92 -18.18
N TYR A 305 11.56 15.10 -18.12
CA TYR A 305 12.21 15.84 -17.04
C TYR A 305 12.06 17.35 -17.24
N SER A 306 11.91 18.09 -16.14
CA SER A 306 12.03 19.54 -16.19
C SER A 306 13.46 19.91 -16.61
N ARG A 307 13.60 20.79 -17.60
CA ARG A 307 14.89 21.41 -17.87
C ARG A 307 15.22 22.27 -16.67
N HIS A 308 16.32 22.01 -16.01
CA HIS A 308 16.84 22.95 -15.02
C HIS A 308 17.18 24.24 -15.76
N SER A 309 16.41 25.30 -15.51
CA SER A 309 16.76 26.68 -15.86
C SER A 309 17.79 27.20 -14.88
#